data_1cafc5b6a7183a81197124e7286fd639
#
_entry.id   1cafc5b6a7183a81197124e7286fd639
#
_cell.length_a   1.000
_cell.length_b   1.000
_cell.length_c   1.000
_cell.angle_alpha   90.00
_cell.angle_beta   90.00
_cell.angle_gamma   90.00
#
_symmetry.space_group_name_H-M   'P 1'
#
loop_
_entity.id
_entity.type
_entity.pdbx_description
1 polymer ?
#
loop_
_entity_poly.entity_id
_entity_poly.type
_entity_poly.pdbx_seq_one_letter_code
_entity_poly.pdbx_strand_id
1 'polypeptide(L)'
;GSRILVDLEPLKGDERSGAAFLVEREGDPRISSVEFENFCIDGLHFVDDGNGDPENTYLNGKTGIYVASAEDSFRITGMGIIYLEHGVTLYNSDALSVHDNFIAECGNCVELRGAGQASKITDNLMGAGYRGYTIFAENFGGLLITSNNIFPRGKSIVHLKGVLRSSVTANRFHSFYPGMLIMENCRENLISSNHFLRDHEPWPPMLEYDNGLEDDFGLIHIQGSSNSLIANHISETIEQQYLKPAGVKPIIIRLVSGRENYIANNHIVATTKTDKKESEENQSCFDAQVGALLSMDELVKLPIEAVHVDEASLDNIILDTCRENEAVMDFAENVFRGIPCLSQSAELS
;
A
#
# COMPACT_ATOMS: atom_id res chain seq x y z
N GLY A 1 -24.21 5.61 16.19
CA GLY A 1 -23.54 6.80 15.68
C GLY A 1 -24.35 7.47 14.59
N SER A 2 -24.02 8.72 14.29
CA SER A 2 -24.67 9.44 13.20
C SER A 2 -24.13 8.94 11.85
N ARG A 3 -24.99 8.86 10.83
CA ARG A 3 -24.63 8.49 9.47
C ARG A 3 -25.15 9.55 8.51
N ILE A 4 -24.28 9.99 7.62
CA ILE A 4 -24.62 10.88 6.51
C ILE A 4 -24.68 10.03 5.26
N LEU A 5 -25.82 10.01 4.61
CA LEU A 5 -26.04 9.33 3.33
C LEU A 5 -25.77 10.30 2.19
N VAL A 6 -24.85 9.94 1.31
CA VAL A 6 -24.49 10.78 0.16
C VAL A 6 -25.37 10.37 -1.03
N ASP A 7 -26.59 10.87 -1.02
CA ASP A 7 -27.59 10.63 -2.06
C ASP A 7 -27.64 11.83 -3.02
N LEU A 8 -26.63 11.93 -3.86
CA LEU A 8 -26.49 12.98 -4.86
C LEU A 8 -25.98 12.40 -6.19
N GLU A 9 -26.27 13.09 -7.27
CA GLU A 9 -25.80 12.80 -8.63
C GLU A 9 -24.61 13.71 -8.97
N PRO A 10 -23.36 13.22 -8.88
CA PRO A 10 -22.20 14.03 -9.19
C PRO A 10 -22.16 14.44 -10.67
N LEU A 11 -21.63 15.61 -10.95
CA LEU A 11 -21.35 16.03 -12.31
C LEU A 11 -20.14 15.27 -12.84
N LYS A 12 -20.27 14.68 -14.00
CA LYS A 12 -19.20 13.88 -14.60
C LYS A 12 -17.90 14.69 -14.75
N GLY A 13 -16.82 14.20 -14.14
CA GLY A 13 -15.51 14.83 -14.19
C GLY A 13 -15.32 16.00 -13.22
N ASP A 14 -16.27 16.24 -12.32
CA ASP A 14 -16.16 17.22 -11.25
C ASP A 14 -16.27 16.53 -9.88
N GLU A 15 -15.13 16.15 -9.32
CA GLU A 15 -15.02 15.50 -8.00
C GLU A 15 -15.64 16.35 -6.88
N ARG A 16 -15.64 17.68 -7.03
CA ARG A 16 -16.17 18.61 -6.03
C ARG A 16 -17.69 18.55 -5.95
N SER A 17 -18.33 18.33 -7.07
CA SER A 17 -19.80 18.20 -7.14
C SER A 17 -20.32 16.95 -6.44
N GLY A 18 -19.46 15.96 -6.25
CA GLY A 18 -19.74 14.72 -5.54
C GLY A 18 -19.45 14.73 -4.04
N ALA A 19 -18.94 15.83 -3.49
CA ALA A 19 -18.47 15.88 -2.12
C ALA A 19 -19.63 15.98 -1.10
N ALA A 20 -19.61 15.10 -0.11
CA ALA A 20 -20.49 15.23 1.06
C ALA A 20 -20.10 16.45 1.90
N PHE A 21 -18.80 16.67 2.04
CA PHE A 21 -18.23 17.87 2.64
C PHE A 21 -17.24 18.49 1.69
N LEU A 22 -17.53 19.70 1.25
CA LEU A 22 -16.62 20.54 0.48
C LEU A 22 -16.08 21.65 1.39
N VAL A 23 -14.77 21.62 1.64
CA VAL A 23 -14.09 22.68 2.36
C VAL A 23 -13.29 23.52 1.37
N GLU A 24 -13.77 24.73 1.15
CA GLU A 24 -13.17 25.67 0.22
C GLU A 24 -13.25 27.08 0.77
N ARG A 25 -12.20 27.83 0.59
CA ARG A 25 -12.15 29.23 0.93
C ARG A 25 -11.31 30.00 -0.09
N GLU A 26 -11.83 31.11 -0.54
CA GLU A 26 -11.06 32.05 -1.34
C GLU A 26 -10.35 33.07 -0.44
N GLY A 27 -9.06 33.25 -0.68
CA GLY A 27 -8.24 34.26 0.00
C GLY A 27 -7.66 33.87 1.36
N ASP A 28 -6.95 34.80 1.97
CA ASP A 28 -6.37 34.70 3.32
C ASP A 28 -7.35 35.21 4.40
N PRO A 29 -7.25 34.74 5.64
CA PRO A 29 -6.38 33.70 6.17
C PRO A 29 -6.88 32.29 5.82
N ARG A 30 -5.96 31.30 5.88
CA ARG A 30 -6.29 29.89 5.74
C ARG A 30 -7.34 29.46 6.77
N ILE A 31 -8.17 28.52 6.41
CA ILE A 31 -9.01 27.82 7.38
C ILE A 31 -8.08 26.90 8.17
N SER A 32 -8.16 26.91 9.47
CA SER A 32 -7.38 26.02 10.32
C SER A 32 -8.25 25.38 11.39
N SER A 33 -7.75 24.28 11.95
CA SER A 33 -8.35 23.59 13.09
C SER A 33 -9.78 23.09 12.81
N VAL A 34 -10.03 22.60 11.59
CA VAL A 34 -11.28 21.92 11.24
C VAL A 34 -11.19 20.45 11.66
N GLU A 35 -12.25 19.96 12.26
CA GLU A 35 -12.33 18.57 12.74
C GLU A 35 -13.60 17.89 12.26
N PHE A 36 -13.43 16.68 11.71
CA PHE A 36 -14.49 15.73 11.41
C PHE A 36 -14.36 14.56 12.35
N GLU A 37 -15.38 14.30 13.18
CA GLU A 37 -15.23 13.36 14.29
C GLU A 37 -16.49 12.52 14.53
N ASN A 38 -16.28 11.20 14.67
CA ASN A 38 -17.27 10.27 15.23
C ASN A 38 -18.59 10.12 14.49
N PHE A 39 -18.59 10.13 13.17
CA PHE A 39 -19.77 9.80 12.36
C PHE A 39 -19.40 9.00 11.11
N CYS A 40 -20.40 8.52 10.39
CA CYS A 40 -20.22 7.75 9.17
C CYS A 40 -20.64 8.60 7.95
N ILE A 41 -19.84 8.54 6.88
CA ILE A 41 -20.19 9.01 5.54
C ILE A 41 -20.36 7.78 4.66
N ASP A 42 -21.53 7.63 4.07
CA ASP A 42 -21.91 6.46 3.29
C ASP A 42 -22.36 6.91 1.91
N GLY A 43 -21.63 6.48 0.89
CA GLY A 43 -21.89 6.82 -0.50
C GLY A 43 -23.12 6.15 -1.10
N LEU A 44 -23.78 5.24 -0.35
CA LEU A 44 -24.89 4.43 -0.83
C LEU A 44 -24.52 3.59 -2.07
N HIS A 45 -25.17 2.48 -2.26
CA HIS A 45 -25.04 1.61 -3.44
C HIS A 45 -23.81 0.72 -3.48
N PHE A 46 -23.53 0.04 -2.39
CA PHE A 46 -22.91 -1.26 -2.53
C PHE A 46 -24.03 -2.26 -2.90
N VAL A 47 -24.14 -2.58 -4.15
CA VAL A 47 -25.00 -3.67 -4.59
C VAL A 47 -24.13 -4.91 -4.68
N ASP A 48 -24.02 -5.62 -3.59
CA ASP A 48 -23.54 -6.99 -3.61
C ASP A 48 -24.68 -7.90 -4.08
N ASP A 49 -24.91 -7.90 -5.39
CA ASP A 49 -25.85 -8.81 -6.04
C ASP A 49 -25.18 -10.11 -6.50
N GLY A 50 -23.91 -10.31 -6.13
CA GLY A 50 -23.11 -11.47 -6.58
C GLY A 50 -22.77 -11.44 -8.07
N ASN A 51 -23.33 -10.49 -8.82
CA ASN A 51 -23.10 -10.27 -10.24
C ASN A 51 -22.63 -8.83 -10.51
N GLY A 52 -22.37 -8.05 -9.49
CA GLY A 52 -22.00 -6.64 -9.59
C GLY A 52 -20.79 -6.47 -10.52
N ASP A 53 -20.93 -5.55 -11.47
CA ASP A 53 -19.80 -5.09 -12.26
C ASP A 53 -18.87 -4.29 -11.32
N PRO A 54 -17.72 -4.84 -10.93
CA PRO A 54 -16.81 -4.16 -10.01
C PRO A 54 -16.34 -2.82 -10.55
N GLU A 55 -16.36 -2.66 -11.89
CA GLU A 55 -15.97 -1.42 -12.54
C GLU A 55 -16.87 -0.24 -12.19
N ASN A 56 -18.13 -0.51 -11.89
CA ASN A 56 -19.11 0.55 -11.60
C ASN A 56 -19.39 0.73 -10.12
N THR A 57 -19.08 -0.25 -9.28
CA THR A 57 -19.45 -0.24 -7.87
C THR A 57 -18.79 0.90 -7.08
N TYR A 58 -17.54 1.25 -7.44
CA TYR A 58 -16.73 2.26 -6.73
C TYR A 58 -16.38 3.48 -7.58
N LEU A 59 -16.98 3.60 -8.77
CA LEU A 59 -16.81 4.73 -9.67
C LEU A 59 -18.11 5.56 -9.72
N ASN A 60 -18.55 6.00 -8.56
CA ASN A 60 -19.82 6.71 -8.41
C ASN A 60 -19.68 8.25 -8.39
N GLY A 61 -18.46 8.78 -8.58
CA GLY A 61 -18.18 10.22 -8.56
C GLY A 61 -18.32 10.89 -7.20
N LYS A 62 -18.61 10.12 -6.16
CA LYS A 62 -18.87 10.66 -4.81
C LYS A 62 -17.59 10.78 -4.01
N THR A 63 -17.47 11.86 -3.25
CA THR A 63 -16.36 12.13 -2.35
C THR A 63 -16.86 12.34 -0.93
N GLY A 64 -16.23 11.73 0.05
CA GLY A 64 -16.60 11.93 1.45
C GLY A 64 -16.22 13.32 1.94
N ILE A 65 -14.94 13.59 2.02
CA ILE A 65 -14.38 14.87 2.45
C ILE A 65 -13.45 15.39 1.36
N TYR A 66 -13.78 16.54 0.80
CA TYR A 66 -12.97 17.22 -0.20
C TYR A 66 -12.48 18.56 0.33
N VAL A 67 -11.17 18.72 0.46
CA VAL A 67 -10.54 19.97 0.86
C VAL A 67 -9.83 20.58 -0.34
N ALA A 68 -10.37 21.67 -0.87
CA ALA A 68 -9.98 22.22 -2.16
C ALA A 68 -8.79 23.17 -2.13
N SER A 69 -8.37 23.65 -0.97
CA SER A 69 -7.33 24.68 -0.84
C SER A 69 -6.33 24.35 0.28
N ALA A 70 -5.21 25.07 0.28
CA ALA A 70 -4.15 24.93 1.28
C ALA A 70 -4.65 25.24 2.68
N GLU A 71 -5.04 24.21 3.37
CA GLU A 71 -5.63 24.27 4.69
C GLU A 71 -4.63 23.72 5.74
N ASP A 72 -4.79 24.16 6.94
CA ASP A 72 -3.88 23.87 8.04
C ASP A 72 -4.62 23.20 9.19
N SER A 73 -3.99 22.19 9.81
CA SER A 73 -4.52 21.51 11.00
C SER A 73 -5.88 20.84 10.83
N PHE A 74 -6.13 20.18 9.70
CA PHE A 74 -7.31 19.34 9.55
C PHE A 74 -7.20 18.04 10.33
N ARG A 75 -8.27 17.66 11.00
CA ARG A 75 -8.38 16.40 11.73
C ARG A 75 -9.58 15.59 11.26
N ILE A 76 -9.34 14.32 10.96
CA ILE A 76 -10.34 13.35 10.56
C ILE A 76 -10.14 12.14 11.46
N THR A 77 -11.04 11.94 12.43
CA THR A 77 -10.86 10.94 13.47
C THR A 77 -12.15 10.21 13.84
N GLY A 78 -12.05 8.91 14.13
CA GLY A 78 -13.20 8.11 14.56
C GLY A 78 -14.31 8.00 13.51
N MET A 79 -13.97 8.15 12.23
CA MET A 79 -14.92 8.17 11.13
C MET A 79 -15.12 6.78 10.52
N GLY A 80 -16.34 6.53 10.06
CA GLY A 80 -16.62 5.51 9.05
C GLY A 80 -16.81 6.18 7.69
N ILE A 81 -16.01 5.83 6.68
CA ILE A 81 -16.08 6.39 5.33
C ILE A 81 -16.15 5.23 4.36
N ILE A 82 -17.31 5.06 3.71
CA ILE A 82 -17.59 3.85 2.93
C ILE A 82 -18.36 4.13 1.65
N TYR A 83 -18.16 3.30 0.63
CA TYR A 83 -18.90 3.26 -0.64
C TYR A 83 -18.83 4.55 -1.45
N LEU A 84 -17.65 5.16 -1.46
CA LEU A 84 -17.36 6.40 -2.19
C LEU A 84 -16.27 6.14 -3.23
N GLU A 85 -16.27 6.87 -4.32
CA GLU A 85 -15.12 6.84 -5.23
C GLU A 85 -13.88 7.43 -4.57
N HIS A 86 -14.06 8.52 -3.81
CA HIS A 86 -12.98 9.16 -3.04
C HIS A 86 -13.40 9.29 -1.58
N GLY A 87 -12.71 8.60 -0.68
CA GLY A 87 -13.00 8.72 0.75
C GLY A 87 -12.63 10.11 1.30
N VAL A 88 -11.36 10.46 1.19
CA VAL A 88 -10.80 11.73 1.64
C VAL A 88 -9.83 12.26 0.58
N THR A 89 -10.08 13.45 0.05
CA THR A 89 -9.21 14.13 -0.91
C THR A 89 -8.83 15.50 -0.39
N LEU A 90 -7.54 15.74 -0.23
CA LEU A 90 -7.01 16.95 0.38
C LEU A 90 -5.96 17.57 -0.55
N TYR A 91 -6.18 18.82 -0.96
CA TYR A 91 -5.27 19.57 -1.81
C TYR A 91 -4.43 20.57 -1.02
N ASN A 92 -3.10 20.54 -1.24
CA ASN A 92 -2.14 21.49 -0.67
C ASN A 92 -2.27 21.64 0.85
N SER A 93 -2.45 20.53 1.54
CA SER A 93 -2.74 20.53 2.97
C SER A 93 -1.48 20.46 3.81
N ASP A 94 -1.50 21.11 4.95
CA ASP A 94 -0.42 21.14 5.93
C ASP A 94 -0.91 20.71 7.32
N ALA A 95 -0.04 20.07 8.09
CA ALA A 95 -0.29 19.66 9.47
C ALA A 95 -1.62 18.87 9.68
N LEU A 96 -2.02 18.07 8.68
CA LEU A 96 -3.24 17.29 8.79
C LEU A 96 -3.05 16.01 9.61
N SER A 97 -4.14 15.51 10.17
CA SER A 97 -4.17 14.27 10.92
C SER A 97 -5.38 13.43 10.51
N VAL A 98 -5.13 12.30 9.85
CA VAL A 98 -6.14 11.28 9.53
C VAL A 98 -5.85 10.06 10.39
N HIS A 99 -6.64 9.85 11.45
CA HIS A 99 -6.33 8.78 12.39
C HIS A 99 -7.56 8.12 13.00
N ASP A 100 -7.41 6.84 13.36
CA ASP A 100 -8.46 6.05 14.01
C ASP A 100 -9.76 5.99 13.20
N ASN A 101 -9.64 5.83 11.87
CA ASN A 101 -10.79 5.75 10.99
C ASN A 101 -10.95 4.34 10.40
N PHE A 102 -12.18 4.00 10.03
CA PHE A 102 -12.53 2.92 9.14
C PHE A 102 -12.86 3.51 7.76
N ILE A 103 -11.94 3.37 6.80
CA ILE A 103 -12.12 3.86 5.43
C ILE A 103 -12.03 2.66 4.49
N ALA A 104 -13.17 2.24 3.99
CA ALA A 104 -13.24 1.01 3.22
C ALA A 104 -14.28 1.06 2.12
N GLU A 105 -14.18 0.10 1.20
CA GLU A 105 -15.09 0.03 0.06
C GLU A 105 -15.15 1.37 -0.71
N CYS A 106 -14.01 2.06 -0.77
CA CYS A 106 -13.82 3.28 -1.53
C CYS A 106 -12.96 3.00 -2.76
N GLY A 107 -13.13 3.74 -3.82
CA GLY A 107 -12.24 3.73 -4.96
C GLY A 107 -10.81 4.11 -4.53
N ASN A 108 -10.69 5.25 -3.84
CA ASN A 108 -9.49 5.69 -3.14
C ASN A 108 -9.85 6.01 -1.69
N CYS A 109 -9.01 5.59 -0.73
CA CYS A 109 -9.32 5.89 0.67
C CYS A 109 -8.83 7.29 1.08
N VAL A 110 -7.53 7.57 0.95
CA VAL A 110 -6.93 8.85 1.32
C VAL A 110 -6.04 9.36 0.20
N GLU A 111 -6.31 10.55 -0.29
CA GLU A 111 -5.55 11.19 -1.34
C GLU A 111 -5.04 12.56 -0.87
N LEU A 112 -3.72 12.68 -0.80
CA LEU A 112 -3.02 13.94 -0.53
C LEU A 112 -2.45 14.47 -1.83
N ARG A 113 -3.11 15.44 -2.39
CA ARG A 113 -2.79 16.00 -3.71
C ARG A 113 -2.15 17.38 -3.60
N GLY A 114 -1.30 17.69 -4.57
CA GLY A 114 -0.53 18.92 -4.56
C GLY A 114 0.61 18.90 -3.55
N ALA A 115 1.07 20.08 -3.10
CA ALA A 115 2.16 20.18 -2.14
C ALA A 115 1.64 20.23 -0.70
N GLY A 116 2.33 19.51 0.21
CA GLY A 116 1.99 19.53 1.62
C GLY A 116 3.17 19.11 2.51
N GLN A 117 3.00 19.27 3.81
CA GLN A 117 4.02 18.88 4.77
C GLN A 117 3.46 18.53 6.17
N ALA A 118 4.33 17.96 7.00
CA ALA A 118 4.13 17.77 8.44
C ALA A 118 2.79 17.10 8.83
N SER A 119 2.38 16.10 8.07
CA SER A 119 1.07 15.47 8.22
C SER A 119 1.20 14.02 8.64
N LYS A 120 0.10 13.43 9.10
CA LYS A 120 0.06 12.03 9.52
C LYS A 120 -1.21 11.30 9.08
N ILE A 121 -1.03 10.05 8.69
CA ILE A 121 -2.07 9.06 8.43
C ILE A 121 -1.75 7.88 9.35
N THR A 122 -2.50 7.70 10.44
CA THR A 122 -2.13 6.77 11.50
C THR A 122 -3.32 6.00 12.06
N ASP A 123 -3.06 4.75 12.47
CA ASP A 123 -4.03 3.93 13.20
C ASP A 123 -5.36 3.70 12.46
N ASN A 124 -5.36 3.75 11.12
CA ASN A 124 -6.57 3.53 10.35
C ASN A 124 -6.68 2.07 9.91
N LEU A 125 -7.92 1.61 9.77
CA LEU A 125 -8.25 0.38 9.07
C LEU A 125 -8.77 0.77 7.68
N MET A 126 -8.02 0.39 6.64
CA MET A 126 -8.28 0.84 5.28
C MET A 126 -8.31 -0.30 4.28
N GLY A 127 -9.23 -0.19 3.32
CA GLY A 127 -9.30 -1.07 2.18
C GLY A 127 -9.85 -0.36 0.96
N ALA A 128 -8.99 -0.13 -0.03
CA ALA A 128 -9.42 0.49 -1.28
C ALA A 128 -10.37 -0.43 -2.05
N GLY A 129 -11.25 0.18 -2.81
CA GLY A 129 -12.05 -0.51 -3.81
C GLY A 129 -11.20 -1.06 -4.96
N TYR A 130 -11.84 -1.62 -5.96
CA TYR A 130 -11.17 -2.40 -6.99
C TYR A 130 -10.20 -1.63 -7.89
N ARG A 131 -10.28 -0.30 -7.98
CA ARG A 131 -9.47 0.49 -8.92
C ARG A 131 -8.64 1.59 -8.29
N GLY A 132 -8.67 1.73 -6.97
CA GLY A 132 -8.11 2.90 -6.32
C GLY A 132 -6.86 2.65 -5.51
N TYR A 133 -6.40 3.73 -4.95
CA TYR A 133 -5.32 3.73 -3.98
C TYR A 133 -5.90 3.63 -2.57
N THR A 134 -5.20 2.90 -1.71
CA THR A 134 -5.47 3.02 -0.27
C THR A 134 -4.95 4.36 0.23
N ILE A 135 -3.71 4.68 -0.11
CA ILE A 135 -3.11 5.99 0.17
C ILE A 135 -2.41 6.49 -1.09
N PHE A 136 -2.72 7.68 -1.51
CA PHE A 136 -1.96 8.42 -2.50
C PHE A 136 -1.42 9.70 -1.88
N ALA A 137 -0.14 10.01 -2.08
CA ALA A 137 0.45 11.27 -1.67
C ALA A 137 1.43 11.78 -2.74
N GLU A 138 1.32 13.05 -3.10
CA GLU A 138 2.23 13.69 -4.04
C GLU A 138 2.86 14.95 -3.48
N ASN A 139 4.17 15.16 -3.80
CA ASN A 139 4.92 16.37 -3.44
C ASN A 139 4.86 16.72 -1.93
N PHE A 140 4.96 15.69 -1.09
CA PHE A 140 4.76 15.83 0.35
C PHE A 140 6.08 15.71 1.11
N GLY A 141 6.28 16.57 2.14
CA GLY A 141 7.44 16.53 3.04
C GLY A 141 7.05 16.19 4.48
N GLY A 142 7.83 15.30 5.14
CA GLY A 142 7.60 14.98 6.54
C GLY A 142 6.26 14.30 6.84
N LEU A 143 5.80 13.43 5.94
CA LEU A 143 4.60 12.63 6.10
C LEU A 143 4.87 11.42 6.99
N LEU A 144 4.00 11.17 7.96
CA LEU A 144 4.01 9.96 8.79
C LEU A 144 2.85 9.06 8.39
N ILE A 145 3.16 7.87 7.86
CA ILE A 145 2.21 6.78 7.59
C ILE A 145 2.57 5.67 8.56
N THR A 146 1.80 5.51 9.64
CA THR A 146 2.17 4.58 10.69
C THR A 146 0.98 3.87 11.32
N SER A 147 1.20 2.63 11.75
CA SER A 147 0.20 1.81 12.46
C SER A 147 -1.12 1.58 11.70
N ASN A 148 -1.13 1.73 10.38
CA ASN A 148 -2.33 1.45 9.61
C ASN A 148 -2.44 -0.05 9.31
N ASN A 149 -3.67 -0.56 9.32
CA ASN A 149 -3.99 -1.89 8.83
C ASN A 149 -4.67 -1.76 7.47
N ILE A 150 -3.94 -2.11 6.42
CA ILE A 150 -4.42 -2.11 5.04
C ILE A 150 -4.77 -3.55 4.69
N PHE A 151 -6.05 -3.79 4.44
CA PHE A 151 -6.54 -5.12 4.09
C PHE A 151 -6.80 -5.26 2.58
N PRO A 152 -6.78 -6.49 2.05
CA PRO A 152 -6.86 -6.71 0.61
C PRO A 152 -8.28 -6.46 0.09
N ARG A 153 -8.43 -5.36 -0.61
CA ARG A 153 -9.63 -5.03 -1.38
C ARG A 153 -9.19 -4.28 -2.63
N GLY A 154 -9.44 -4.84 -3.79
CA GLY A 154 -9.02 -4.25 -5.04
C GLY A 154 -7.49 -4.09 -5.12
N LYS A 155 -7.03 -2.96 -5.56
CA LYS A 155 -5.60 -2.71 -5.82
C LYS A 155 -4.75 -2.59 -4.57
N SER A 156 -5.30 -2.11 -3.48
CA SER A 156 -4.64 -1.94 -2.17
C SER A 156 -3.25 -1.27 -2.23
N ILE A 157 -3.09 -0.27 -3.10
CA ILE A 157 -1.81 0.38 -3.38
C ILE A 157 -1.60 1.58 -2.47
N VAL A 158 -0.43 1.67 -1.85
CA VAL A 158 0.10 2.91 -1.28
C VAL A 158 1.08 3.51 -2.27
N HIS A 159 0.74 4.65 -2.85
CA HIS A 159 1.54 5.29 -3.87
C HIS A 159 2.03 6.66 -3.40
N LEU A 160 3.34 6.80 -3.32
CA LEU A 160 4.05 8.01 -2.91
C LEU A 160 4.79 8.57 -4.12
N LYS A 161 4.49 9.81 -4.49
CA LYS A 161 5.10 10.49 -5.64
C LYS A 161 5.75 11.80 -5.24
N GLY A 162 7.06 11.92 -5.41
CA GLY A 162 7.79 13.11 -4.99
C GLY A 162 7.75 13.35 -3.48
N VAL A 163 7.57 12.29 -2.69
CA VAL A 163 7.52 12.38 -1.22
C VAL A 163 8.94 12.34 -0.65
N LEU A 164 9.20 13.20 0.32
CA LEU A 164 10.54 13.35 0.89
C LEU A 164 10.52 13.45 2.44
N ARG A 165 11.62 12.96 3.06
CA ARG A 165 11.84 13.03 4.52
C ARG A 165 10.67 12.54 5.34
N SER A 166 10.04 11.46 4.88
CA SER A 166 8.83 10.89 5.44
C SER A 166 9.08 9.50 6.01
N SER A 167 8.15 9.03 6.82
CA SER A 167 8.26 7.70 7.43
C SER A 167 7.02 6.87 7.15
N VAL A 168 7.25 5.63 6.71
CA VAL A 168 6.25 4.57 6.54
C VAL A 168 6.61 3.45 7.50
N THR A 169 5.95 3.39 8.66
CA THR A 169 6.42 2.53 9.74
C THR A 169 5.29 1.81 10.46
N ALA A 170 5.57 0.58 10.90
CA ALA A 170 4.64 -0.21 11.71
C ALA A 170 3.26 -0.44 11.06
N ASN A 171 3.18 -0.41 9.74
CA ASN A 171 1.93 -0.71 9.04
C ASN A 171 1.85 -2.20 8.70
N ARG A 172 0.63 -2.69 8.57
CA ARG A 172 0.34 -3.96 7.91
C ARG A 172 -0.22 -3.67 6.52
N PHE A 173 0.50 -4.10 5.49
CA PHE A 173 0.07 -4.10 4.11
C PHE A 173 -0.36 -5.51 3.73
N HIS A 174 -1.58 -5.66 3.30
CA HIS A 174 -2.06 -6.94 2.79
C HIS A 174 -2.65 -6.73 1.40
N SER A 175 -2.18 -7.48 0.43
CA SER A 175 -2.66 -7.41 -0.95
C SER A 175 -2.59 -8.79 -1.61
N PHE A 176 -3.36 -8.98 -2.67
CA PHE A 176 -3.23 -10.14 -3.55
C PHE A 176 -2.29 -9.88 -4.73
N TYR A 177 -1.88 -8.64 -4.92
CA TYR A 177 -1.15 -8.18 -6.09
C TYR A 177 0.18 -7.52 -5.72
N PRO A 178 1.13 -7.44 -6.68
CA PRO A 178 2.34 -6.63 -6.49
C PRO A 178 2.02 -5.13 -6.38
N GLY A 179 3.03 -4.31 -6.07
CA GLY A 179 2.87 -2.87 -5.96
C GLY A 179 2.19 -2.40 -4.68
N MET A 180 2.32 -3.13 -3.58
CA MET A 180 1.76 -2.72 -2.28
C MET A 180 2.28 -1.35 -1.82
N LEU A 181 3.54 -1.07 -2.08
CA LEU A 181 4.14 0.25 -1.89
C LEU A 181 4.86 0.67 -3.17
N ILE A 182 4.42 1.77 -3.77
CA ILE A 182 5.03 2.36 -4.95
C ILE A 182 5.59 3.73 -4.56
N MET A 183 6.88 3.92 -4.79
CA MET A 183 7.58 5.17 -4.54
C MET A 183 8.16 5.70 -5.85
N GLU A 184 7.68 6.86 -6.31
CA GLU A 184 8.15 7.54 -7.52
C GLU A 184 8.83 8.85 -7.17
N ASN A 185 10.08 9.03 -7.58
CA ASN A 185 10.87 10.24 -7.32
C ASN A 185 10.93 10.62 -5.83
N CYS A 186 10.96 9.64 -4.97
CA CYS A 186 10.96 9.81 -3.52
C CYS A 186 12.38 9.91 -2.97
N ARG A 187 12.58 10.71 -1.90
CA ARG A 187 13.91 10.95 -1.35
C ARG A 187 13.94 11.03 0.17
N GLU A 188 14.99 10.48 0.76
CA GLU A 188 15.27 10.57 2.21
C GLU A 188 14.11 10.03 3.08
N ASN A 189 13.42 8.96 2.63
CA ASN A 189 12.33 8.37 3.38
C ASN A 189 12.78 7.13 4.15
N LEU A 190 12.15 6.89 5.29
CA LEU A 190 12.32 5.70 6.11
C LEU A 190 11.11 4.77 5.98
N ILE A 191 11.35 3.55 5.51
CA ILE A 191 10.36 2.48 5.43
C ILE A 191 10.81 1.36 6.36
N SER A 192 10.18 1.23 7.53
CA SER A 192 10.68 0.28 8.53
C SER A 192 9.59 -0.36 9.37
N SER A 193 9.91 -1.56 9.87
CA SER A 193 9.04 -2.27 10.82
C SER A 193 7.62 -2.52 10.30
N ASN A 194 7.45 -2.58 8.98
CA ASN A 194 6.16 -2.91 8.39
C ASN A 194 6.04 -4.42 8.18
N HIS A 195 4.80 -4.89 8.11
CA HIS A 195 4.49 -6.21 7.63
C HIS A 195 3.83 -6.10 6.25
N PHE A 196 4.53 -6.55 5.21
CA PHE A 196 4.01 -6.70 3.86
C PHE A 196 3.60 -8.15 3.66
N LEU A 197 2.34 -8.39 3.37
CA LEU A 197 1.81 -9.71 3.12
C LEU A 197 1.12 -9.74 1.76
N ARG A 198 1.67 -10.48 0.82
CA ARG A 198 0.95 -10.92 -0.37
C ARG A 198 0.47 -12.34 -0.13
N ASP A 199 -0.83 -12.50 -0.16
CA ASP A 199 -1.46 -13.79 0.03
C ASP A 199 -2.46 -14.02 -1.11
N HIS A 200 -2.01 -14.78 -2.11
CA HIS A 200 -2.83 -15.10 -3.25
C HIS A 200 -3.71 -16.30 -2.93
N GLU A 201 -4.82 -16.04 -2.29
CA GLU A 201 -5.86 -17.03 -2.01
C GLU A 201 -7.06 -16.84 -2.96
N PRO A 202 -7.82 -17.90 -3.26
CA PRO A 202 -9.06 -17.76 -4.01
C PRO A 202 -10.09 -17.00 -3.17
N TRP A 203 -10.34 -15.79 -3.56
CA TRP A 203 -11.44 -15.00 -3.03
C TRP A 203 -12.66 -15.11 -3.93
N PRO A 204 -13.86 -14.81 -3.44
CA PRO A 204 -15.02 -14.68 -4.32
C PRO A 204 -14.67 -13.80 -5.53
N PRO A 205 -15.08 -14.17 -6.74
CA PRO A 205 -14.68 -13.44 -7.97
C PRO A 205 -14.88 -11.92 -7.92
N MET A 206 -15.84 -11.43 -7.15
CA MET A 206 -16.06 -10.00 -6.93
C MET A 206 -14.94 -9.30 -6.15
N LEU A 207 -14.04 -10.04 -5.52
CA LEU A 207 -12.91 -9.52 -4.78
C LEU A 207 -11.57 -9.76 -5.51
N GLU A 208 -11.58 -10.56 -6.56
CA GLU A 208 -10.44 -10.80 -7.43
C GLU A 208 -10.36 -9.71 -8.49
N TYR A 209 -9.63 -8.66 -8.19
CA TYR A 209 -9.44 -7.58 -9.14
C TYR A 209 -7.96 -7.35 -9.43
N ASP A 210 -7.58 -7.66 -10.65
CA ASP A 210 -6.21 -7.45 -11.11
C ASP A 210 -5.87 -5.95 -11.13
N ASN A 211 -4.78 -5.59 -10.48
CA ASN A 211 -4.29 -4.22 -10.49
C ASN A 211 -3.48 -3.86 -11.75
N GLY A 212 -3.34 -4.82 -12.67
CA GLY A 212 -2.60 -4.64 -13.92
C GLY A 212 -1.08 -4.66 -13.78
N LEU A 213 -0.57 -5.04 -12.60
CA LEU A 213 0.87 -5.16 -12.37
C LEU A 213 1.30 -6.62 -12.41
N GLU A 214 2.38 -6.90 -13.09
CA GLU A 214 2.96 -8.24 -13.18
C GLU A 214 3.89 -8.52 -11.99
N ASP A 215 4.17 -9.80 -11.72
CA ASP A 215 4.98 -10.23 -10.57
C ASP A 215 6.40 -9.64 -10.57
N ASP A 216 6.93 -9.28 -11.72
CA ASP A 216 8.23 -8.62 -11.87
C ASP A 216 8.20 -7.12 -11.58
N PHE A 217 7.02 -6.53 -11.34
CA PHE A 217 6.93 -5.13 -10.91
C PHE A 217 7.51 -4.92 -9.50
N GLY A 218 7.45 -5.93 -8.66
CA GLY A 218 7.88 -5.91 -7.27
C GLY A 218 6.73 -5.64 -6.29
N LEU A 219 6.76 -6.29 -5.13
CA LEU A 219 5.81 -5.97 -4.06
C LEU A 219 6.04 -4.57 -3.52
N ILE A 220 7.30 -4.18 -3.43
CA ILE A 220 7.76 -2.85 -3.04
C ILE A 220 8.59 -2.30 -4.21
N HIS A 221 8.11 -1.24 -4.82
CA HIS A 221 8.73 -0.59 -5.97
C HIS A 221 9.29 0.77 -5.56
N ILE A 222 10.58 0.97 -5.71
CA ILE A 222 11.28 2.18 -5.27
C ILE A 222 12.00 2.83 -6.45
N GLN A 223 11.55 4.03 -6.81
CA GLN A 223 12.26 4.94 -7.68
C GLN A 223 12.62 6.19 -6.89
N GLY A 224 13.91 6.46 -6.74
CA GLY A 224 14.34 7.63 -5.98
C GLY A 224 15.69 7.42 -5.30
N SER A 225 16.02 8.32 -4.36
CA SER A 225 17.35 8.36 -3.78
C SER A 225 17.34 8.48 -2.25
N SER A 226 18.39 7.96 -1.64
CA SER A 226 18.66 8.08 -0.20
C SER A 226 17.51 7.59 0.70
N ASN A 227 16.69 6.63 0.20
CA ASN A 227 15.64 6.02 1.00
C ASN A 227 16.20 4.82 1.78
N SER A 228 15.65 4.56 2.94
CA SER A 228 15.99 3.41 3.78
C SER A 228 14.81 2.46 3.90
N LEU A 229 15.00 1.20 3.49
CA LEU A 229 14.04 0.11 3.66
C LEU A 229 14.65 -0.92 4.61
N ILE A 230 14.24 -0.89 5.88
CA ILE A 230 14.92 -1.67 6.93
C ILE A 230 13.96 -2.37 7.89
N ALA A 231 14.36 -3.55 8.33
CA ALA A 231 13.67 -4.29 9.40
C ALA A 231 12.16 -4.52 9.14
N ASN A 232 11.78 -4.73 7.88
CA ASN A 232 10.41 -5.11 7.54
C ASN A 232 10.27 -6.63 7.51
N HIS A 233 9.07 -7.13 7.77
CA HIS A 233 8.70 -8.49 7.51
C HIS A 233 7.92 -8.55 6.20
N ILE A 234 8.37 -9.35 5.24
CA ILE A 234 7.78 -9.43 3.91
C ILE A 234 7.44 -10.89 3.61
N SER A 235 6.17 -11.18 3.46
CA SER A 235 5.67 -12.53 3.15
C SER A 235 5.07 -12.57 1.76
N GLU A 236 5.60 -13.45 0.93
CA GLU A 236 5.06 -13.80 -0.38
C GLU A 236 4.49 -15.21 -0.30
N THR A 237 3.18 -15.33 -0.35
CA THR A 237 2.51 -16.63 -0.28
C THR A 237 1.60 -16.80 -1.49
N ILE A 238 1.89 -17.82 -2.31
CA ILE A 238 1.10 -18.11 -3.52
C ILE A 238 0.59 -19.54 -3.41
N GLU A 239 -0.68 -19.76 -3.68
CA GLU A 239 -1.19 -21.11 -3.86
C GLU A 239 -0.64 -21.72 -5.14
N GLN A 240 -0.39 -23.03 -5.11
CA GLN A 240 0.26 -23.76 -6.22
C GLN A 240 -0.49 -23.57 -7.55
N GLN A 241 -1.80 -23.46 -7.51
CA GLN A 241 -2.63 -23.27 -8.72
C GLN A 241 -2.42 -21.90 -9.40
N TYR A 242 -1.95 -20.89 -8.66
CA TYR A 242 -1.67 -19.56 -9.20
C TYR A 242 -0.21 -19.36 -9.61
N LEU A 243 0.63 -20.38 -9.46
CA LEU A 243 2.00 -20.32 -9.94
C LEU A 243 2.02 -20.11 -11.45
N LYS A 244 2.63 -19.04 -11.90
CA LYS A 244 2.86 -18.79 -13.31
C LYS A 244 3.83 -19.84 -13.88
N PRO A 245 3.71 -20.17 -15.21
CA PRO A 245 4.61 -21.12 -15.86
C PRO A 245 6.08 -20.75 -15.61
N ALA A 246 6.92 -21.77 -15.52
CA ALA A 246 8.34 -21.65 -15.22
C ALA A 246 9.03 -20.54 -16.03
N GLY A 247 9.54 -19.53 -15.38
CA GLY A 247 10.33 -18.46 -15.99
C GLY A 247 10.19 -17.08 -15.36
N VAL A 248 9.06 -16.75 -14.77
CA VAL A 248 8.88 -15.45 -14.11
C VAL A 248 8.95 -15.66 -12.59
N LYS A 249 9.98 -15.12 -11.96
CA LYS A 249 10.10 -15.11 -10.51
C LYS A 249 9.47 -13.84 -9.97
N PRO A 250 8.63 -13.92 -8.93
CA PRO A 250 8.17 -12.74 -8.24
C PRO A 250 9.34 -11.92 -7.70
N ILE A 251 9.34 -10.62 -7.94
CA ILE A 251 10.29 -9.68 -7.35
C ILE A 251 9.67 -9.12 -6.07
N ILE A 252 10.43 -9.17 -4.99
CA ILE A 252 9.95 -8.65 -3.71
C ILE A 252 10.24 -7.15 -3.60
N ILE A 253 11.47 -6.74 -3.77
CA ILE A 253 11.88 -5.33 -3.74
C ILE A 253 12.50 -4.99 -5.07
N ARG A 254 11.95 -3.98 -5.76
CA ARG A 254 12.50 -3.50 -7.03
C ARG A 254 13.01 -2.07 -6.89
N LEU A 255 14.29 -1.86 -7.20
CA LEU A 255 14.91 -0.55 -7.34
C LEU A 255 14.97 -0.16 -8.81
N VAL A 256 14.39 0.99 -9.14
CA VAL A 256 14.37 1.55 -10.50
C VAL A 256 15.02 2.92 -10.49
N SER A 257 16.12 3.07 -11.22
CA SER A 257 16.90 4.32 -11.26
C SER A 257 17.24 4.85 -9.86
N GLY A 258 17.45 3.92 -8.92
CA GLY A 258 17.67 4.23 -7.51
C GLY A 258 19.12 4.65 -7.23
N ARG A 259 19.31 5.65 -6.35
CA ARG A 259 20.64 6.08 -5.92
C ARG A 259 20.73 6.16 -4.41
N GLU A 260 21.87 5.70 -3.87
CA GLU A 260 22.17 5.83 -2.43
C GLU A 260 21.07 5.30 -1.49
N ASN A 261 20.27 4.36 -1.97
CA ASN A 261 19.26 3.73 -1.11
C ASN A 261 19.93 2.68 -0.22
N TYR A 262 19.36 2.49 0.95
CA TYR A 262 19.82 1.52 1.94
C TYR A 262 18.73 0.47 2.20
N ILE A 263 18.99 -0.78 1.84
CA ILE A 263 18.09 -1.91 2.04
C ILE A 263 18.79 -2.92 2.95
N ALA A 264 18.23 -3.16 4.15
CA ALA A 264 18.90 -4.02 5.10
C ALA A 264 17.96 -4.63 6.15
N ASN A 265 18.33 -5.82 6.60
CA ASN A 265 17.70 -6.51 7.71
C ASN A 265 16.19 -6.76 7.52
N ASN A 266 15.72 -6.83 6.28
CA ASN A 266 14.35 -7.24 6.02
C ASN A 266 14.26 -8.77 6.10
N HIS A 267 13.21 -9.26 6.72
CA HIS A 267 12.94 -10.69 6.80
C HIS A 267 11.96 -11.07 5.68
N ILE A 268 12.46 -11.74 4.66
CA ILE A 268 11.68 -12.16 3.50
C ILE A 268 11.36 -13.64 3.61
N VAL A 269 10.07 -13.96 3.54
CA VAL A 269 9.55 -15.33 3.52
C VAL A 269 8.78 -15.54 2.23
N ALA A 270 9.12 -16.57 1.48
CA ALA A 270 8.42 -16.91 0.25
C ALA A 270 8.05 -18.39 0.23
N THR A 271 6.76 -18.66 0.14
CA THR A 271 6.22 -20.03 0.23
C THR A 271 5.09 -20.25 -0.76
N THR A 272 4.92 -21.50 -1.18
CA THR A 272 3.70 -21.95 -1.86
C THR A 272 2.87 -22.75 -0.89
N LYS A 273 1.56 -22.53 -0.92
CA LYS A 273 0.60 -23.43 -0.26
C LYS A 273 0.30 -24.59 -1.22
N THR A 274 0.30 -25.81 -0.70
CA THR A 274 -0.22 -26.96 -1.44
C THR A 274 -1.74 -26.93 -1.45
N ASP A 275 -2.35 -27.46 -2.50
CA ASP A 275 -3.80 -27.47 -2.66
C ASP A 275 -4.49 -28.00 -1.42
N LYS A 276 -5.44 -27.26 -0.89
CA LYS A 276 -6.35 -27.75 0.13
C LYS A 276 -7.11 -28.95 -0.46
N LYS A 277 -7.14 -30.05 0.27
CA LYS A 277 -7.97 -31.17 -0.12
C LYS A 277 -9.42 -30.69 -0.20
N GLU A 278 -10.14 -31.13 -1.21
CA GLU A 278 -11.55 -30.79 -1.54
C GLU A 278 -12.58 -30.91 -0.38
N SER A 279 -12.15 -31.30 0.82
CA SER A 279 -13.01 -31.48 1.99
C SER A 279 -13.40 -30.20 2.74
N GLU A 280 -12.94 -29.03 2.30
CA GLU A 280 -13.17 -27.76 3.00
C GLU A 280 -14.05 -26.77 2.22
N GLU A 281 -14.93 -27.26 1.36
CA GLU A 281 -15.82 -26.46 0.49
C GLU A 281 -16.76 -25.46 1.19
N ASN A 282 -16.77 -25.39 2.53
CA ASN A 282 -17.68 -24.54 3.30
C ASN A 282 -17.02 -23.60 4.30
N GLN A 283 -15.72 -23.37 4.19
CA GLN A 283 -15.06 -22.42 5.07
C GLN A 283 -15.36 -20.99 4.59
N SER A 284 -15.90 -20.16 5.47
CA SER A 284 -16.16 -18.76 5.14
C SER A 284 -14.85 -18.05 4.79
N CYS A 285 -14.90 -17.02 3.94
CA CYS A 285 -13.72 -16.23 3.61
C CYS A 285 -13.04 -15.60 4.85
N PHE A 286 -13.79 -15.43 5.93
CA PHE A 286 -13.30 -14.98 7.21
C PHE A 286 -12.40 -16.03 7.88
N ASP A 287 -12.78 -17.31 7.80
CA ASP A 287 -11.98 -18.41 8.36
C ASP A 287 -10.69 -18.61 7.58
N ALA A 288 -10.70 -18.35 6.27
CA ALA A 288 -9.51 -18.35 5.45
C ALA A 288 -8.52 -17.24 5.83
N GLN A 289 -9.00 -16.07 6.27
CA GLN A 289 -8.16 -14.97 6.76
C GLN A 289 -7.53 -15.25 8.14
N VAL A 290 -8.22 -15.97 8.99
CA VAL A 290 -7.71 -16.33 10.34
C VAL A 290 -6.69 -17.46 10.26
N GLY A 291 -6.51 -18.04 9.07
CA GLY A 291 -5.44 -18.97 8.75
C GLY A 291 -5.57 -20.31 9.48
N ALA A 292 -6.00 -21.34 8.80
CA ALA A 292 -5.59 -22.66 9.21
C ALA A 292 -4.06 -22.64 9.28
N LEU A 293 -3.49 -22.85 10.47
CA LEU A 293 -2.08 -23.05 10.65
C LEU A 293 -1.66 -24.23 9.77
N LEU A 294 -1.09 -23.95 8.61
CA LEU A 294 -0.52 -24.99 7.77
C LEU A 294 0.61 -25.64 8.55
N SER A 295 0.69 -26.94 8.50
CA SER A 295 1.86 -27.62 9.04
C SER A 295 3.09 -27.18 8.23
N MET A 296 4.25 -27.11 8.86
CA MET A 296 5.52 -26.74 8.17
C MET A 296 5.81 -27.65 6.98
N ASP A 297 5.25 -28.86 6.95
CA ASP A 297 5.43 -29.84 5.87
C ASP A 297 4.58 -29.51 4.61
N GLU A 298 3.60 -28.62 4.76
CA GLU A 298 2.71 -28.20 3.65
C GLU A 298 3.21 -26.95 2.92
N LEU A 299 4.26 -26.32 3.43
CA LEU A 299 4.85 -25.13 2.84
C LEU A 299 6.05 -25.51 1.97
N VAL A 300 5.98 -25.20 0.70
CA VAL A 300 7.08 -25.36 -0.25
C VAL A 300 7.69 -24.00 -0.53
N LYS A 301 9.03 -23.92 -0.55
CA LYS A 301 9.72 -22.66 -0.88
C LYS A 301 9.36 -22.20 -2.30
N LEU A 302 8.98 -20.93 -2.41
CA LEU A 302 8.74 -20.28 -3.69
C LEU A 302 10.05 -19.64 -4.18
N PRO A 303 10.52 -19.94 -5.39
CA PRO A 303 11.66 -19.25 -5.96
C PRO A 303 11.27 -17.80 -6.27
N ILE A 304 11.96 -16.86 -5.64
CA ILE A 304 11.75 -15.41 -5.79
C ILE A 304 13.05 -14.72 -6.14
N GLU A 305 12.95 -13.48 -6.59
CA GLU A 305 14.03 -12.51 -6.58
C GLU A 305 13.82 -11.53 -5.41
N ALA A 306 14.69 -11.63 -4.40
CA ALA A 306 14.49 -10.85 -3.17
C ALA A 306 14.65 -9.34 -3.40
N VAL A 307 15.70 -8.95 -4.14
CA VAL A 307 15.95 -7.55 -4.51
C VAL A 307 16.41 -7.50 -5.95
N HIS A 308 15.66 -6.82 -6.78
CA HIS A 308 16.04 -6.51 -8.16
C HIS A 308 16.54 -5.07 -8.25
N VAL A 309 17.70 -4.88 -8.88
CA VAL A 309 18.29 -3.57 -9.09
C VAL A 309 18.48 -3.35 -10.59
N ASP A 310 17.82 -2.38 -11.16
CA ASP A 310 17.99 -2.10 -12.59
C ASP A 310 19.35 -1.50 -12.93
N GLU A 311 19.72 -1.53 -14.22
CA GLU A 311 21.02 -1.03 -14.70
C GLU A 311 21.25 0.47 -14.49
N ALA A 312 20.19 1.24 -14.30
CA ALA A 312 20.26 2.68 -14.08
C ALA A 312 20.47 3.06 -12.61
N SER A 313 20.38 2.08 -11.72
CA SER A 313 20.54 2.28 -10.27
C SER A 313 22.02 2.27 -9.87
N LEU A 314 22.43 3.23 -9.02
CA LEU A 314 23.83 3.46 -8.64
C LEU A 314 24.00 3.67 -7.13
N ASP A 315 25.12 3.22 -6.61
CA ASP A 315 25.58 3.51 -5.25
C ASP A 315 24.62 3.06 -4.12
N ASN A 316 23.77 2.07 -4.38
CA ASN A 316 22.88 1.52 -3.37
C ASN A 316 23.62 0.53 -2.46
N ILE A 317 23.21 0.47 -1.19
CA ILE A 317 23.72 -0.49 -0.21
C ILE A 317 22.61 -1.50 0.09
N ILE A 318 22.87 -2.77 -0.21
CA ILE A 318 21.92 -3.85 -0.01
C ILE A 318 22.56 -4.91 0.88
N LEU A 319 22.00 -5.10 2.08
CA LEU A 319 22.50 -6.03 3.09
C LEU A 319 21.47 -7.14 3.42
N ASP A 320 20.43 -7.27 2.63
CA ASP A 320 19.44 -8.32 2.81
C ASP A 320 19.97 -9.64 2.27
N THR A 321 20.06 -10.60 3.15
CA THR A 321 20.37 -11.97 2.81
C THR A 321 19.11 -12.81 2.93
N CYS A 322 18.62 -13.31 1.83
CA CYS A 322 17.70 -14.44 1.85
C CYS A 322 18.50 -15.68 2.22
N ARG A 323 18.50 -16.10 3.47
CA ARG A 323 19.40 -17.13 4.02
C ARG A 323 19.32 -18.50 3.36
N GLU A 324 18.34 -18.74 2.48
CA GLU A 324 18.11 -20.08 1.98
C GLU A 324 17.75 -20.18 0.51
N ASN A 325 17.67 -19.11 -0.22
CA ASN A 325 17.64 -19.15 -1.67
C ASN A 325 19.03 -18.81 -2.18
N GLU A 326 19.65 -19.78 -2.84
CA GLU A 326 20.73 -19.55 -3.79
C GLU A 326 20.25 -18.73 -5.02
N ALA A 327 19.07 -18.17 -4.95
CA ALA A 327 18.57 -17.16 -5.86
C ALA A 327 19.39 -15.89 -5.61
N VAL A 328 20.57 -16.03 -6.08
CA VAL A 328 21.45 -15.08 -6.65
C VAL A 328 20.90 -13.68 -6.49
N MET A 329 21.46 -13.01 -5.56
CA MET A 329 21.67 -11.61 -5.72
C MET A 329 22.65 -11.47 -6.89
N ASP A 330 22.13 -11.27 -8.09
CA ASP A 330 22.93 -10.81 -9.20
C ASP A 330 23.24 -9.34 -8.91
N PHE A 331 24.29 -9.15 -8.15
CA PHE A 331 24.75 -7.84 -7.72
C PHE A 331 25.36 -7.14 -8.92
N ALA A 332 24.57 -6.32 -9.59
CA ALA A 332 25.13 -5.27 -10.39
C ALA A 332 26.15 -4.47 -9.54
N GLU A 333 27.07 -3.76 -10.18
CA GLU A 333 28.22 -3.06 -9.57
C GLU A 333 27.91 -2.16 -8.34
N ASN A 334 26.67 -2.12 -7.89
CA ASN A 334 26.14 -1.25 -6.82
C ASN A 334 26.29 -1.82 -5.40
N VAL A 335 26.70 -3.05 -5.26
CA VAL A 335 26.73 -3.71 -3.96
C VAL A 335 28.07 -3.54 -3.29
N PHE A 336 28.06 -2.93 -2.11
CA PHE A 336 29.19 -2.86 -1.18
C PHE A 336 30.42 -2.05 -1.59
N ARG A 337 30.26 -0.78 -1.91
CA ARG A 337 31.39 0.14 -1.80
C ARG A 337 31.39 0.79 -0.42
N GLY A 338 32.18 0.25 0.50
CA GLY A 338 32.51 0.96 1.74
C GLY A 338 32.34 0.22 3.07
N ILE A 339 31.73 -0.96 3.12
CA ILE A 339 31.71 -1.78 4.33
C ILE A 339 32.52 -3.06 4.05
N PRO A 340 33.61 -3.32 4.80
CA PRO A 340 34.33 -4.58 4.66
C PRO A 340 33.35 -5.70 5.02
N CYS A 341 33.09 -6.60 4.10
CA CYS A 341 32.39 -7.82 4.40
C CYS A 341 33.24 -8.59 5.44
N LEU A 342 32.67 -8.88 6.59
CA LEU A 342 33.37 -9.64 7.66
C LEU A 342 33.86 -11.01 7.21
N SER A 343 33.41 -11.50 6.07
CA SER A 343 33.88 -12.74 5.45
C SER A 343 35.22 -12.59 4.72
N GLN A 344 35.68 -11.38 4.40
CA GLN A 344 37.00 -11.18 3.76
C GLN A 344 38.15 -11.00 4.75
N SER A 345 37.89 -10.89 6.04
CA SER A 345 38.92 -10.80 7.06
C SER A 345 39.55 -12.14 7.45
N ALA A 346 39.06 -13.26 6.91
CA ALA A 346 39.57 -14.59 7.22
C ALA A 346 40.65 -15.08 6.24
N GLU A 347 40.97 -14.34 5.18
CA GLU A 347 42.01 -14.74 4.21
C GLU A 347 43.33 -13.92 4.31
N LEU A 348 43.46 -13.13 5.35
CA LEU A 348 44.72 -12.40 5.62
C LEU A 348 45.40 -12.89 6.89
N SER A 349 45.67 -14.19 6.96
CA SER A 349 46.63 -14.78 7.93
C SER A 349 47.52 -15.80 7.29
#